data_91c8f8e8908b4b1de65ac2683d81bc13
#
_entry.id   91c8f8e8908b4b1de65ac2683d81bc13
#
_cell.length_a   1.000
_cell.length_b   1.000
_cell.length_c   1.000
_cell.angle_alpha   90.00
_cell.angle_beta   90.00
_cell.angle_gamma   90.00
#
_symmetry.space_group_name_H-M   'P 1'
#
loop_
_entity.id
_entity.type
_entity.pdbx_description
1 polymer ?
#
loop_
_entity_poly.entity_id
_entity_poly.type
_entity_poly.pdbx_seq_one_letter_code
_entity_poly.pdbx_strand_id
1 'polypeptide(L)'
;MIGSHRFALRALSVAIVTTTAGLSFNAHASMGNLGTSYGVMPIDVGTAQSLSMFNDQVSATYYNPASLTSDQRGELTAGILHAEQELRSKNPNADGDVLSNSPSQHVLIGMKTNLGSLTRFKHPIYLGFVAGVEKYGKEMLAFGSETSETGQYLQYGREPLFLNIGGATPIWRGISVGASVRITLEATANLDAVSTLGGETSRERLAVSAEPSMKTILGTRVDLGSTFCPDSNCFLDGWETAFTYRTKSSASTTVDSNIIVTQTIPDPGLSLAVTTIDSFQPETFAIGTQYVGDGWRVGGSIEQQNWSELEDIFASDTIKDQGSVAPGNRIRFDDILIPRLGGEYQLNKNFAVRGGVAYEESPLKTTRNPELNYLDTDKIIVGLGISATYDRTRLLAYPVRLDLGYQYQQLQKRDFTLVDFDGNETDVTADGDVHVVSGSITLKF
;
A
#
# COMPACT_ATOMS: atom_id res chain seq x y z
N MET A 1 -52.34 38.26 7.70
CA MET A 1 -51.54 37.03 7.96
C MET A 1 -50.25 37.04 7.14
N ILE A 2 -49.34 38.01 7.34
CA ILE A 2 -48.08 38.12 6.59
C ILE A 2 -46.95 38.49 7.57
N GLY A 3 -46.94 37.93 8.77
CA GLY A 3 -45.96 38.26 9.79
C GLY A 3 -45.13 37.08 10.35
N SER A 4 -45.51 35.84 10.05
CA SER A 4 -44.91 34.67 10.71
C SER A 4 -43.78 33.96 9.92
N HIS A 5 -43.66 34.18 8.62
CA HIS A 5 -42.63 33.51 7.81
C HIS A 5 -41.25 34.20 7.84
N ARG A 6 -41.17 35.49 8.17
CA ARG A 6 -39.87 36.20 8.26
C ARG A 6 -39.09 35.91 9.53
N PHE A 7 -39.74 35.44 10.60
CA PHE A 7 -39.07 35.06 11.86
C PHE A 7 -38.49 33.67 11.78
N ALA A 8 -39.12 32.74 11.05
CA ALA A 8 -38.63 31.36 10.88
C ALA A 8 -37.36 31.32 10.00
N LEU A 9 -37.28 32.18 8.97
CA LEU A 9 -36.08 32.21 8.11
C LEU A 9 -34.85 32.82 8.80
N ARG A 10 -35.05 33.82 9.70
CA ARG A 10 -33.93 34.39 10.48
C ARG A 10 -33.44 33.44 11.60
N ALA A 11 -34.34 32.65 12.16
CA ALA A 11 -33.96 31.61 13.14
C ALA A 11 -33.22 30.45 12.45
N LEU A 12 -33.56 30.10 11.20
CA LEU A 12 -32.88 29.08 10.43
C LEU A 12 -31.46 29.53 9.98
N SER A 13 -31.33 30.80 9.57
CA SER A 13 -30.01 31.36 9.19
C SER A 13 -29.05 31.49 10.35
N VAL A 14 -29.54 31.82 11.56
CA VAL A 14 -28.70 31.83 12.78
C VAL A 14 -28.41 30.43 13.25
N ALA A 15 -29.31 29.45 13.07
CA ALA A 15 -29.03 28.04 13.43
C ALA A 15 -28.01 27.41 12.47
N ILE A 16 -27.95 27.76 11.20
CA ILE A 16 -26.95 27.26 10.25
C ILE A 16 -25.59 27.88 10.54
N VAL A 17 -25.49 29.14 10.89
CA VAL A 17 -24.22 29.80 11.24
C VAL A 17 -23.69 29.33 12.61
N THR A 18 -24.57 29.01 13.58
CA THR A 18 -24.15 28.50 14.90
C THR A 18 -23.87 27.00 14.89
N THR A 19 -24.43 26.23 13.95
CA THR A 19 -24.08 24.81 13.81
C THR A 19 -22.77 24.58 13.02
N THR A 20 -22.36 25.52 12.18
CA THR A 20 -21.03 25.46 11.54
C THR A 20 -19.87 25.86 12.45
N ALA A 21 -20.13 26.62 13.50
CA ALA A 21 -19.12 26.97 14.52
C ALA A 21 -18.89 25.88 15.58
N GLY A 22 -19.67 24.80 15.56
CA GLY A 22 -19.61 23.69 16.53
C GLY A 22 -19.24 22.33 15.93
N LEU A 23 -18.92 22.27 14.64
CA LEU A 23 -18.28 21.10 14.05
C LEU A 23 -16.77 21.19 14.36
N SER A 24 -16.41 20.81 15.55
CA SER A 24 -15.06 20.31 15.81
C SER A 24 -14.89 19.11 14.88
N PHE A 25 -14.29 19.33 13.73
CA PHE A 25 -13.78 18.25 12.89
C PHE A 25 -12.72 17.55 13.77
N ASN A 26 -13.06 16.40 14.28
CA ASN A 26 -12.06 15.51 14.86
C ASN A 26 -11.13 15.16 13.70
N ALA A 27 -9.98 15.82 13.68
CA ALA A 27 -8.89 15.48 12.79
C ALA A 27 -8.41 14.09 13.22
N HIS A 28 -8.75 13.09 12.43
CA HIS A 28 -8.28 11.73 12.65
C HIS A 28 -6.94 11.58 11.93
N ALA A 29 -5.87 11.48 12.71
CA ALA A 29 -4.57 11.08 12.18
C ALA A 29 -4.61 9.59 11.81
N SER A 30 -3.77 9.18 10.88
CA SER A 30 -3.57 7.78 10.51
C SER A 30 -2.08 7.44 10.65
N MET A 31 -1.79 6.18 10.93
CA MET A 31 -0.41 5.69 10.93
C MET A 31 -0.01 5.40 9.49
N GLY A 32 1.02 6.08 9.00
CA GLY A 32 1.51 5.92 7.63
C GLY A 32 2.10 4.53 7.39
N ASN A 33 2.19 4.14 6.12
CA ASN A 33 2.92 2.96 5.63
C ASN A 33 2.49 1.58 6.19
N LEU A 34 1.29 1.43 6.75
CA LEU A 34 0.84 0.12 7.24
C LEU A 34 0.55 -0.87 6.11
N GLY A 35 -0.13 -0.42 5.07
CA GLY A 35 -0.62 -1.29 3.99
C GLY A 35 0.49 -1.93 3.16
N THR A 36 1.67 -1.34 3.05
CA THR A 36 2.79 -1.88 2.28
C THR A 36 3.40 -3.13 2.90
N SER A 37 3.23 -3.33 4.20
CA SER A 37 3.79 -4.46 4.96
C SER A 37 2.84 -5.66 5.08
N TYR A 38 1.62 -5.60 4.56
CA TYR A 38 0.66 -6.72 4.71
C TYR A 38 1.05 -7.98 3.92
N GLY A 39 1.54 -7.82 2.70
CA GLY A 39 1.76 -8.93 1.77
C GLY A 39 0.59 -9.09 0.78
N VAL A 40 0.87 -9.77 -0.36
CA VAL A 40 -0.10 -9.92 -1.47
C VAL A 40 -0.93 -11.19 -1.33
N MET A 41 -0.28 -12.30 -1.01
CA MET A 41 -0.90 -13.62 -0.89
C MET A 41 -0.70 -14.20 0.52
N PRO A 42 -1.50 -15.22 0.94
CA PRO A 42 -1.35 -15.84 2.26
C PRO A 42 0.05 -16.37 2.56
N ILE A 43 0.79 -16.80 1.53
CA ILE A 43 2.17 -17.24 1.69
C ILE A 43 3.10 -16.09 2.07
N ASP A 44 2.85 -14.90 1.51
CA ASP A 44 3.61 -13.69 1.79
C ASP A 44 3.30 -13.17 3.19
N VAL A 45 2.01 -13.15 3.55
CA VAL A 45 1.52 -12.80 4.90
C VAL A 45 2.12 -13.74 5.95
N GLY A 46 2.04 -15.06 5.71
CA GLY A 46 2.49 -16.08 6.67
C GLY A 46 4.00 -16.17 6.85
N THR A 47 4.79 -15.59 5.96
CA THR A 47 6.26 -15.53 6.11
C THR A 47 6.77 -14.13 6.43
N ALA A 48 5.89 -13.17 6.76
CA ALA A 48 6.26 -11.77 6.89
C ALA A 48 7.10 -11.29 5.67
N GLN A 49 6.74 -11.77 4.48
CA GLN A 49 7.37 -11.50 3.17
C GLN A 49 8.82 -12.00 3.02
N SER A 50 9.39 -12.71 4.00
CA SER A 50 10.80 -13.15 3.98
C SER A 50 11.16 -14.06 2.82
N LEU A 51 10.19 -14.90 2.35
CA LEU A 51 10.37 -15.83 1.25
C LEU A 51 9.65 -15.37 -0.04
N SER A 52 9.08 -14.19 -0.07
CA SER A 52 8.23 -13.72 -1.19
C SER A 52 8.99 -13.56 -2.50
N MET A 53 10.28 -13.23 -2.45
CA MET A 53 11.14 -13.18 -3.64
C MET A 53 11.33 -14.55 -4.32
N PHE A 54 11.09 -15.64 -3.60
CA PHE A 54 11.23 -17.04 -4.08
C PHE A 54 9.88 -17.74 -4.25
N ASN A 55 8.78 -17.00 -4.10
CA ASN A 55 7.44 -17.54 -4.23
C ASN A 55 7.13 -17.89 -5.71
N ASP A 56 6.58 -19.08 -5.95
CA ASP A 56 6.23 -19.58 -7.28
C ASP A 56 4.81 -19.21 -7.73
N GLN A 57 4.04 -18.54 -6.88
CA GLN A 57 2.65 -18.13 -7.13
C GLN A 57 2.56 -16.82 -7.93
N VAL A 58 1.33 -16.42 -8.25
CA VAL A 58 1.05 -15.18 -8.99
C VAL A 58 1.59 -13.92 -8.33
N SER A 59 1.77 -13.89 -6.99
CA SER A 59 2.40 -12.77 -6.28
C SER A 59 3.87 -12.55 -6.64
N ALA A 60 4.52 -13.52 -7.29
CA ALA A 60 5.84 -13.33 -7.89
C ALA A 60 5.86 -12.15 -8.89
N THR A 61 4.76 -11.85 -9.56
CA THR A 61 4.66 -10.65 -10.43
C THR A 61 4.94 -9.34 -9.68
N TYR A 62 4.76 -9.31 -8.37
CA TYR A 62 5.03 -8.14 -7.52
C TYR A 62 6.38 -8.21 -6.81
N TYR A 63 6.74 -9.40 -6.25
CA TYR A 63 7.96 -9.51 -5.44
C TYR A 63 9.20 -9.77 -6.28
N ASN A 64 9.16 -10.76 -7.19
CA ASN A 64 10.25 -11.09 -8.11
C ASN A 64 9.69 -11.84 -9.33
N PRO A 65 9.49 -11.17 -10.44
CA PRO A 65 8.93 -11.83 -11.65
C PRO A 65 9.72 -13.04 -12.13
N ALA A 66 11.05 -13.09 -11.92
CA ALA A 66 11.87 -14.24 -12.30
C ALA A 66 11.42 -15.54 -11.63
N SER A 67 10.80 -15.46 -10.45
CA SER A 67 10.30 -16.62 -9.69
C SER A 67 9.05 -17.28 -10.30
N LEU A 68 8.42 -16.66 -11.29
CA LEU A 68 7.38 -17.33 -12.10
C LEU A 68 7.89 -18.61 -12.79
N THR A 69 9.21 -18.71 -13.03
CA THR A 69 9.84 -19.88 -13.66
C THR A 69 9.99 -21.08 -12.71
N SER A 70 9.77 -20.93 -11.40
CA SER A 70 10.05 -21.94 -10.38
C SER A 70 9.13 -23.16 -10.45
N ASP A 71 7.86 -22.97 -10.85
CA ASP A 71 6.91 -24.06 -11.11
C ASP A 71 6.42 -23.98 -12.55
N GLN A 72 6.57 -25.07 -13.28
CA GLN A 72 6.20 -25.15 -14.71
C GLN A 72 4.69 -25.22 -14.93
N ARG A 73 3.92 -25.52 -13.90
CA ARG A 73 2.46 -25.61 -13.97
C ARG A 73 1.84 -24.22 -14.08
N GLY A 74 0.73 -24.18 -14.81
CA GLY A 74 -0.17 -23.04 -14.75
C GLY A 74 -0.94 -23.00 -13.43
N GLU A 75 -1.44 -21.83 -13.07
CA GLU A 75 -2.31 -21.67 -11.90
C GLU A 75 -3.40 -20.62 -12.14
N LEU A 76 -4.53 -20.84 -11.48
CA LEU A 76 -5.59 -19.87 -11.32
C LEU A 76 -5.84 -19.71 -9.83
N THR A 77 -5.78 -18.48 -9.34
CA THR A 77 -5.84 -18.18 -7.92
C THR A 77 -6.89 -17.10 -7.65
N ALA A 78 -7.61 -17.25 -6.55
CA ALA A 78 -8.41 -16.20 -5.94
C ALA A 78 -7.99 -16.05 -4.46
N GLY A 79 -7.84 -14.82 -4.01
CA GLY A 79 -7.38 -14.52 -2.66
C GLY A 79 -8.13 -13.33 -2.03
N ILE A 80 -8.22 -13.37 -0.71
CA ILE A 80 -8.76 -12.30 0.11
C ILE A 80 -7.78 -11.98 1.25
N LEU A 81 -7.77 -10.73 1.67
CA LEU A 81 -7.02 -10.27 2.84
C LEU A 81 -7.89 -9.31 3.64
N HIS A 82 -7.84 -9.44 4.95
CA HIS A 82 -8.47 -8.53 5.89
C HIS A 82 -7.44 -8.15 6.96
N ALA A 83 -7.28 -6.85 7.18
CA ALA A 83 -6.40 -6.32 8.21
C ALA A 83 -7.21 -5.45 9.17
N GLU A 84 -7.16 -5.80 10.45
CA GLU A 84 -7.75 -5.05 11.56
C GLU A 84 -6.63 -4.25 12.24
N GLN A 85 -6.87 -2.97 12.45
CA GLN A 85 -5.90 -2.03 13.01
C GLN A 85 -6.42 -1.54 14.36
N GLU A 86 -5.61 -1.64 15.40
CA GLU A 86 -5.84 -1.06 16.72
C GLU A 86 -4.77 0.01 16.98
N LEU A 87 -4.91 1.15 16.31
CA LEU A 87 -3.99 2.28 16.45
C LEU A 87 -4.41 3.14 17.63
N ARG A 88 -3.44 3.53 18.45
CA ARG A 88 -3.66 4.33 19.65
C ARG A 88 -2.78 5.56 19.62
N SER A 89 -3.36 6.72 19.87
CA SER A 89 -2.63 7.94 20.14
C SER A 89 -3.20 8.60 21.39
N LYS A 90 -2.38 8.70 22.41
CA LYS A 90 -2.77 9.26 23.70
C LYS A 90 -2.20 10.67 23.85
N ASN A 91 -3.09 11.61 24.09
CA ASN A 91 -2.75 12.93 24.56
C ASN A 91 -2.86 12.94 26.10
N PRO A 92 -1.79 13.31 26.85
CA PRO A 92 -1.85 13.37 28.31
C PRO A 92 -2.92 14.33 28.86
N ASN A 93 -3.36 15.30 28.04
CA ASN A 93 -4.23 16.39 28.47
C ASN A 93 -5.66 16.32 27.89
N ALA A 94 -5.99 15.28 27.10
CA ALA A 94 -7.31 15.12 26.51
C ALA A 94 -7.79 13.67 26.57
N ASP A 95 -9.05 13.48 26.96
CA ASP A 95 -9.73 12.19 26.83
C ASP A 95 -10.15 11.99 25.36
N GLY A 96 -9.43 11.20 24.63
CA GLY A 96 -9.78 10.83 23.24
C GLY A 96 -8.62 10.26 22.47
N ASP A 97 -8.94 9.33 21.56
CA ASP A 97 -7.99 8.81 20.60
C ASP A 97 -8.03 9.69 19.35
N VAL A 98 -6.88 10.22 18.94
CA VAL A 98 -6.77 11.04 17.70
C VAL A 98 -6.62 10.16 16.45
N LEU A 99 -6.45 8.84 16.60
CA LEU A 99 -6.31 7.93 15.47
C LEU A 99 -7.65 7.31 15.08
N SER A 100 -7.85 7.14 13.78
CA SER A 100 -9.03 6.49 13.24
C SER A 100 -8.70 5.05 12.87
N ASN A 101 -9.43 4.11 13.48
CA ASN A 101 -9.31 2.69 13.17
C ASN A 101 -10.36 2.31 12.12
N SER A 102 -9.93 1.81 10.97
CA SER A 102 -10.81 1.18 9.99
C SER A 102 -10.08 0.05 9.27
N PRO A 103 -10.75 -1.10 9.04
CA PRO A 103 -10.11 -2.26 8.48
C PRO A 103 -9.71 -2.04 7.01
N SER A 104 -8.59 -2.66 6.62
CA SER A 104 -8.20 -2.80 5.22
C SER A 104 -8.67 -4.13 4.67
N GLN A 105 -9.11 -4.15 3.41
CA GLN A 105 -9.63 -5.36 2.76
C GLN A 105 -9.12 -5.42 1.32
N HIS A 106 -8.54 -6.55 0.95
CA HIS A 106 -8.06 -6.77 -0.41
C HIS A 106 -8.72 -8.01 -0.99
N VAL A 107 -9.05 -7.96 -2.26
CA VAL A 107 -9.54 -9.09 -3.04
C VAL A 107 -8.76 -9.16 -4.32
N LEU A 108 -8.27 -10.33 -4.68
CA LEU A 108 -7.52 -10.50 -5.91
C LEU A 108 -7.87 -11.81 -6.64
N ILE A 109 -7.67 -11.77 -7.93
CA ILE A 109 -7.63 -12.95 -8.80
C ILE A 109 -6.33 -12.91 -9.60
N GLY A 110 -5.76 -14.08 -9.88
CA GLY A 110 -4.52 -14.15 -10.62
C GLY A 110 -4.41 -15.43 -11.44
N MET A 111 -3.62 -15.36 -12.48
CA MET A 111 -3.33 -16.47 -13.36
C MET A 111 -1.84 -16.49 -13.69
N LYS A 112 -1.25 -17.67 -13.70
CA LYS A 112 0.08 -17.93 -14.22
C LYS A 112 0.00 -19.01 -15.29
N THR A 113 0.75 -18.86 -16.36
CA THR A 113 0.79 -19.86 -17.44
C THR A 113 2.18 -19.97 -18.04
N ASN A 114 2.49 -21.18 -18.51
CA ASN A 114 3.70 -21.49 -19.26
C ASN A 114 3.37 -21.51 -20.76
N LEU A 115 3.98 -20.61 -21.52
CA LEU A 115 3.78 -20.50 -22.97
C LEU A 115 4.76 -21.35 -23.79
N GLY A 116 5.54 -22.22 -23.15
CA GLY A 116 6.54 -23.04 -23.86
C GLY A 116 5.98 -23.90 -25.01
N SER A 117 4.72 -24.33 -24.86
CA SER A 117 4.03 -25.08 -25.95
C SER A 117 3.50 -24.19 -27.08
N LEU A 118 3.35 -22.89 -26.86
CA LEU A 118 2.82 -21.93 -27.83
C LEU A 118 3.93 -21.17 -28.56
N THR A 119 5.14 -21.18 -28.05
CA THR A 119 6.28 -20.45 -28.60
C THR A 119 7.32 -21.39 -29.18
N ARG A 120 8.04 -20.92 -30.21
CA ARG A 120 9.19 -21.64 -30.81
C ARG A 120 10.53 -21.20 -30.21
N PHE A 121 10.47 -20.46 -29.07
CA PHE A 121 11.69 -20.03 -28.39
C PHE A 121 12.41 -21.20 -27.73
N LYS A 122 13.72 -21.12 -27.65
CA LYS A 122 14.58 -22.15 -27.05
C LYS A 122 14.28 -22.29 -25.53
N HIS A 123 13.89 -21.20 -24.89
CA HIS A 123 13.56 -21.13 -23.47
C HIS A 123 12.06 -20.89 -23.28
N PRO A 124 11.41 -21.57 -22.32
CA PRO A 124 10.00 -21.34 -22.04
C PRO A 124 9.77 -19.92 -21.51
N ILE A 125 8.65 -19.33 -21.89
CA ILE A 125 8.20 -18.04 -21.37
C ILE A 125 7.05 -18.30 -20.40
N TYR A 126 7.13 -17.71 -19.23
CA TYR A 126 6.09 -17.74 -18.21
C TYR A 126 5.42 -16.37 -18.16
N LEU A 127 4.10 -16.34 -18.13
CA LEU A 127 3.33 -15.13 -17.93
C LEU A 127 2.55 -15.22 -16.63
N GLY A 128 2.53 -14.11 -15.90
CA GLY A 128 1.71 -13.91 -14.69
C GLY A 128 0.83 -12.68 -14.82
N PHE A 129 -0.38 -12.82 -14.31
CA PHE A 129 -1.38 -11.78 -14.30
C PHE A 129 -2.06 -11.79 -12.94
N VAL A 130 -2.21 -10.62 -12.31
CA VAL A 130 -2.98 -10.42 -11.07
C VAL A 130 -3.79 -9.17 -11.20
N ALA A 131 -5.08 -9.25 -10.93
CA ALA A 131 -5.95 -8.10 -10.79
C ALA A 131 -6.64 -8.13 -9.44
N GLY A 132 -6.86 -6.97 -8.85
CA GLY A 132 -7.52 -6.90 -7.56
C GLY A 132 -7.96 -5.50 -7.18
N VAL A 133 -8.68 -5.46 -6.07
CA VAL A 133 -9.09 -4.23 -5.40
C VAL A 133 -8.48 -4.23 -4.01
N GLU A 134 -7.80 -3.15 -3.68
CA GLU A 134 -7.17 -2.92 -2.39
C GLU A 134 -7.90 -1.76 -1.70
N LYS A 135 -8.85 -2.10 -0.84
CA LYS A 135 -9.46 -1.12 0.07
C LYS A 135 -8.56 -1.00 1.29
N TYR A 136 -7.86 0.10 1.37
CA TYR A 136 -7.10 0.43 2.57
C TYR A 136 -8.03 1.07 3.60
N GLY A 137 -7.69 0.89 4.88
CA GLY A 137 -8.23 1.69 5.94
C GLY A 137 -7.94 3.17 5.73
N LYS A 138 -8.29 4.03 6.67
CA LYS A 138 -8.08 5.49 6.55
C LYS A 138 -6.59 5.86 6.64
N GLU A 139 -5.80 5.37 5.71
CA GLU A 139 -4.38 5.67 5.58
C GLU A 139 -4.24 6.82 4.58
N MET A 140 -4.01 8.03 5.07
CA MET A 140 -3.72 9.17 4.21
C MET A 140 -2.29 9.60 4.41
N LEU A 141 -1.53 9.68 3.33
CA LEU A 141 -0.12 10.01 3.39
C LEU A 141 0.16 11.50 3.52
N ALA A 142 -0.60 12.37 2.88
CA ALA A 142 -0.43 13.82 3.00
C ALA A 142 -1.50 14.63 2.27
N PHE A 143 -1.63 15.90 2.66
CA PHE A 143 -2.39 16.92 1.96
C PHE A 143 -1.52 18.11 1.58
N GLY A 144 -1.68 18.60 0.36
CA GLY A 144 -1.31 19.96 0.00
C GLY A 144 -2.58 20.76 -0.26
N SER A 145 -2.65 22.00 0.19
CA SER A 145 -3.71 22.95 -0.14
C SER A 145 -3.11 24.26 -0.55
N GLU A 146 -3.52 24.79 -1.69
CA GLU A 146 -3.06 26.11 -2.17
C GLU A 146 -3.56 27.27 -1.29
N THR A 147 -4.59 27.05 -0.48
CA THR A 147 -5.22 28.08 0.36
C THR A 147 -5.01 27.92 1.85
N SER A 148 -4.37 26.83 2.28
CA SER A 148 -4.15 26.53 3.69
C SER A 148 -2.73 25.99 3.89
N GLU A 149 -1.95 26.65 4.74
CA GLU A 149 -0.60 26.20 5.12
C GLU A 149 -0.60 24.88 5.91
N THR A 150 -1.77 24.43 6.37
CA THR A 150 -1.95 23.30 7.27
C THR A 150 -2.68 22.11 6.67
N GLY A 151 -3.07 22.21 5.39
CA GLY A 151 -3.78 21.15 4.70
C GLY A 151 -5.26 21.00 5.10
N GLN A 152 -6.05 20.37 4.26
CA GLN A 152 -7.46 20.04 4.54
C GLN A 152 -7.65 18.53 4.57
N TYR A 153 -8.50 18.06 5.49
CA TYR A 153 -8.82 16.66 5.67
C TYR A 153 -9.90 16.22 4.70
N LEU A 154 -9.57 15.31 3.79
CA LEU A 154 -10.56 14.51 3.07
C LEU A 154 -10.41 13.05 3.51
N GLN A 155 -11.46 12.49 4.10
CA GLN A 155 -11.51 11.07 4.42
C GLN A 155 -11.85 10.31 3.15
N TYR A 156 -10.86 9.73 2.49
CA TYR A 156 -11.08 8.74 1.44
C TYR A 156 -10.72 7.36 1.96
N GLY A 157 -11.67 6.44 1.89
CA GLY A 157 -11.35 5.02 1.86
C GLY A 157 -10.85 4.73 0.45
N ARG A 158 -9.56 4.48 0.29
CA ARG A 158 -8.99 4.12 -1.01
C ARG A 158 -9.46 2.73 -1.41
N GLU A 159 -9.94 2.61 -2.64
CA GLU A 159 -10.25 1.33 -3.27
C GLU A 159 -9.52 1.26 -4.62
N PRO A 160 -8.17 1.29 -4.64
CA PRO A 160 -7.45 1.27 -5.89
C PRO A 160 -7.62 -0.08 -6.57
N LEU A 161 -8.11 -0.02 -7.79
CA LEU A 161 -8.05 -1.16 -8.71
C LEU A 161 -6.62 -1.27 -9.22
N PHE A 162 -6.01 -2.43 -9.07
CA PHE A 162 -4.68 -2.69 -9.59
C PHE A 162 -4.65 -3.86 -10.56
N LEU A 163 -3.67 -3.80 -11.43
CA LEU A 163 -3.36 -4.84 -12.42
C LEU A 163 -1.84 -5.05 -12.47
N ASN A 164 -1.38 -6.27 -12.17
CA ASN A 164 0.00 -6.66 -12.38
C ASN A 164 0.07 -7.59 -13.61
N ILE A 165 0.94 -7.27 -14.55
CA ILE A 165 1.25 -8.13 -15.68
C ILE A 165 2.75 -8.34 -15.72
N GLY A 166 3.20 -9.59 -15.74
CA GLY A 166 4.60 -9.89 -15.75
C GLY A 166 4.95 -11.11 -16.60
N GLY A 167 6.21 -11.20 -16.95
CA GLY A 167 6.76 -12.33 -17.66
C GLY A 167 8.15 -12.69 -17.19
N ALA A 168 8.53 -13.95 -17.35
CA ALA A 168 9.83 -14.46 -16.99
C ALA A 168 10.30 -15.57 -17.92
N THR A 169 11.61 -15.75 -17.98
CA THR A 169 12.24 -16.83 -18.74
C THR A 169 13.54 -17.26 -18.09
N PRO A 170 13.85 -18.57 -18.04
CA PRO A 170 15.20 -19.01 -17.74
C PRO A 170 16.12 -18.65 -18.94
N ILE A 171 17.24 -17.99 -18.66
CA ILE A 171 18.17 -17.54 -19.69
C ILE A 171 19.41 -18.42 -19.78
N TRP A 172 19.83 -18.99 -18.65
CA TRP A 172 20.98 -19.86 -18.58
C TRP A 172 20.79 -20.85 -17.42
N ARG A 173 21.70 -21.82 -17.25
CA ARG A 173 21.66 -22.84 -16.20
C ARG A 173 21.41 -22.20 -14.83
N GLY A 174 20.25 -22.49 -14.22
CA GLY A 174 19.88 -21.96 -12.91
C GLY A 174 19.58 -20.46 -12.85
N ILE A 175 19.75 -19.69 -13.94
CA ILE A 175 19.50 -18.23 -13.97
C ILE A 175 18.21 -17.94 -14.70
N SER A 176 17.30 -17.25 -14.02
CA SER A 176 16.05 -16.74 -14.56
C SER A 176 15.99 -15.21 -14.41
N VAL A 177 15.35 -14.57 -15.40
CA VAL A 177 15.07 -13.14 -15.37
C VAL A 177 13.58 -12.90 -15.61
N GLY A 178 13.06 -11.82 -15.07
CA GLY A 178 11.67 -11.46 -15.26
C GLY A 178 11.46 -9.96 -15.14
N ALA A 179 10.36 -9.52 -15.72
CA ALA A 179 9.88 -8.14 -15.63
C ALA A 179 8.37 -8.12 -15.49
N SER A 180 7.86 -7.16 -14.79
CA SER A 180 6.43 -6.90 -14.64
C SER A 180 6.12 -5.42 -14.53
N VAL A 181 4.87 -5.08 -14.77
CA VAL A 181 4.33 -3.75 -14.58
C VAL A 181 3.09 -3.87 -13.70
N ARG A 182 3.05 -3.07 -12.64
CA ARG A 182 1.84 -2.83 -11.86
C ARG A 182 1.21 -1.53 -12.33
N ILE A 183 -0.05 -1.61 -12.71
CA ILE A 183 -0.89 -0.48 -13.10
C ILE A 183 -1.92 -0.29 -12.00
N THR A 184 -1.97 0.91 -11.41
CA THR A 184 -2.98 1.28 -10.42
C THR A 184 -3.82 2.39 -11.04
N LEU A 185 -5.15 2.26 -11.00
CA LEU A 185 -6.05 3.29 -11.49
C LEU A 185 -6.28 4.33 -10.40
N GLU A 186 -6.12 5.56 -10.77
CA GLU A 186 -6.31 6.76 -9.97
C GLU A 186 -7.47 7.57 -10.53
N ALA A 187 -8.24 8.25 -9.68
CA ALA A 187 -9.34 9.10 -10.10
C ALA A 187 -9.09 10.55 -9.67
N THR A 188 -9.19 11.48 -10.61
CA THR A 188 -9.23 12.93 -10.35
C THR A 188 -10.65 13.45 -10.54
N ALA A 189 -11.08 14.36 -9.67
CA ALA A 189 -12.41 14.94 -9.75
C ALA A 189 -12.32 16.47 -9.78
N ASN A 190 -12.98 17.10 -10.77
CA ASN A 190 -13.10 18.55 -10.90
C ASN A 190 -14.53 18.94 -10.62
N LEU A 191 -14.76 19.85 -9.67
CA LEU A 191 -16.06 20.36 -9.31
C LEU A 191 -16.16 21.86 -9.63
N ASP A 192 -16.99 22.22 -10.62
CA ASP A 192 -17.35 23.59 -10.91
C ASP A 192 -18.75 23.87 -10.32
N ALA A 193 -18.85 24.82 -9.42
CA ALA A 193 -20.13 25.23 -8.84
C ALA A 193 -20.36 26.73 -8.99
N VAL A 194 -21.56 27.11 -9.45
CA VAL A 194 -22.02 28.49 -9.48
C VAL A 194 -23.19 28.65 -8.51
N SER A 195 -22.96 29.43 -7.44
CA SER A 195 -23.94 29.60 -6.38
C SER A 195 -24.30 31.11 -6.19
N THR A 196 -25.47 31.36 -5.67
CA THR A 196 -25.90 32.69 -5.22
C THR A 196 -25.65 32.84 -3.72
N LEU A 197 -25.54 34.08 -3.22
CA LEU A 197 -25.45 34.36 -1.78
C LEU A 197 -26.64 33.79 -0.96
N GLY A 198 -27.73 33.43 -1.61
CA GLY A 198 -28.91 32.79 -1.01
C GLY A 198 -28.73 31.24 -0.89
N GLY A 199 -27.63 30.67 -1.36
CA GLY A 199 -27.38 29.23 -1.36
C GLY A 199 -28.02 28.45 -2.51
N GLU A 200 -28.59 29.15 -3.51
CA GLU A 200 -29.12 28.50 -4.71
C GLU A 200 -28.00 28.22 -5.69
N THR A 201 -27.74 26.96 -5.99
CA THR A 201 -26.75 26.52 -6.99
C THR A 201 -27.41 26.50 -8.36
N SER A 202 -26.93 27.35 -9.26
CA SER A 202 -27.48 27.49 -10.62
C SER A 202 -26.77 26.58 -11.63
N ARG A 203 -25.57 26.15 -11.33
CA ARG A 203 -24.76 25.25 -12.17
C ARG A 203 -23.85 24.44 -11.30
N GLU A 204 -23.81 23.13 -11.54
CA GLU A 204 -22.89 22.22 -10.96
C GLU A 204 -22.35 21.27 -12.06
N ARG A 205 -21.05 21.13 -12.14
CA ARG A 205 -20.42 20.23 -13.08
C ARG A 205 -19.32 19.46 -12.36
N LEU A 206 -19.50 18.15 -12.31
CA LEU A 206 -18.48 17.23 -11.84
C LEU A 206 -17.85 16.52 -13.05
N ALA A 207 -16.54 16.67 -13.24
CA ALA A 207 -15.78 15.91 -14.22
C ALA A 207 -14.82 14.99 -13.48
N VAL A 208 -14.92 13.70 -13.75
CA VAL A 208 -14.04 12.68 -13.19
C VAL A 208 -13.18 12.12 -14.30
N SER A 209 -11.86 12.10 -14.12
CA SER A 209 -10.91 11.45 -15.02
C SER A 209 -10.13 10.40 -14.24
N ALA A 210 -9.79 9.29 -14.90
CA ALA A 210 -8.95 8.25 -14.34
C ALA A 210 -7.60 8.23 -15.05
N GLU A 211 -6.52 8.36 -14.30
CA GLU A 211 -5.16 8.29 -14.81
C GLU A 211 -4.45 7.06 -14.23
N PRO A 212 -3.73 6.26 -15.06
CA PRO A 212 -3.02 5.10 -14.58
C PRO A 212 -1.65 5.48 -14.01
N SER A 213 -1.37 5.08 -12.78
CA SER A 213 -0.02 5.08 -12.22
C SER A 213 0.66 3.75 -12.53
N MET A 214 1.93 3.78 -12.95
CA MET A 214 2.67 2.61 -13.38
C MET A 214 3.92 2.40 -12.54
N LYS A 215 4.13 1.16 -12.07
CA LYS A 215 5.33 0.70 -11.37
C LYS A 215 5.96 -0.44 -12.15
N THR A 216 7.22 -0.30 -12.54
CA THR A 216 7.99 -1.35 -13.20
C THR A 216 8.76 -2.16 -12.17
N ILE A 217 8.77 -3.47 -12.34
CA ILE A 217 9.44 -4.42 -11.46
C ILE A 217 10.34 -5.30 -12.30
N LEU A 218 11.62 -5.34 -11.97
CA LEU A 218 12.62 -6.20 -12.59
C LEU A 218 13.14 -7.19 -11.57
N GLY A 219 13.33 -8.45 -11.97
CA GLY A 219 13.76 -9.48 -11.06
C GLY A 219 14.75 -10.46 -11.70
N THR A 220 15.62 -10.99 -10.86
CA THR A 220 16.50 -12.11 -11.19
C THR A 220 16.42 -13.17 -10.10
N ARG A 221 16.62 -14.43 -10.47
CA ARG A 221 16.78 -15.56 -9.55
C ARG A 221 17.88 -16.46 -10.06
N VAL A 222 18.74 -16.89 -9.16
CA VAL A 222 19.90 -17.75 -9.43
C VAL A 222 19.85 -18.94 -8.50
N ASP A 223 19.73 -20.13 -9.04
CA ASP A 223 20.01 -21.40 -8.37
C ASP A 223 21.52 -21.62 -8.47
N LEU A 224 22.21 -21.51 -7.32
CA LEU A 224 23.67 -21.55 -7.28
C LEU A 224 24.22 -22.93 -7.60
N GLY A 225 23.58 -24.01 -7.16
CA GLY A 225 23.95 -25.37 -7.46
C GLY A 225 23.90 -25.63 -8.97
N SER A 226 22.75 -25.40 -9.58
CA SER A 226 22.56 -25.59 -11.02
C SER A 226 23.47 -24.71 -11.88
N THR A 227 23.85 -23.52 -11.38
CA THR A 227 24.66 -22.54 -12.11
C THR A 227 26.16 -22.91 -12.06
N PHE A 228 26.68 -23.20 -10.88
CA PHE A 228 28.12 -23.33 -10.64
C PHE A 228 28.60 -24.78 -10.52
N CYS A 229 27.71 -25.74 -10.22
CA CYS A 229 28.03 -27.16 -10.03
C CYS A 229 27.14 -28.09 -10.86
N PRO A 230 26.98 -27.88 -12.19
CA PRO A 230 25.96 -28.58 -12.98
C PRO A 230 26.19 -30.10 -13.08
N ASP A 231 27.43 -30.56 -12.89
CA ASP A 231 27.82 -31.94 -13.11
C ASP A 231 28.19 -32.69 -11.83
N SER A 232 28.10 -32.05 -10.66
CA SER A 232 28.50 -32.66 -9.36
C SER A 232 27.72 -31.98 -8.22
N ASN A 233 27.37 -32.77 -7.20
CA ASN A 233 26.86 -32.24 -5.96
C ASN A 233 27.93 -31.41 -5.25
N CYS A 234 27.59 -30.20 -4.87
CA CYS A 234 28.51 -29.31 -4.17
C CYS A 234 27.81 -28.59 -3.00
N PHE A 235 28.54 -27.83 -2.24
CA PHE A 235 28.02 -27.10 -1.07
C PHE A 235 27.01 -26.00 -1.45
N LEU A 236 26.94 -25.65 -2.73
CA LEU A 236 25.97 -24.65 -3.23
C LEU A 236 24.61 -25.27 -3.62
N ASP A 237 24.50 -26.60 -3.61
CA ASP A 237 23.23 -27.26 -3.91
C ASP A 237 22.17 -26.87 -2.89
N GLY A 238 20.98 -26.52 -3.39
CA GLY A 238 19.88 -26.01 -2.58
C GLY A 238 19.95 -24.52 -2.24
N TRP A 239 21.07 -23.84 -2.53
CA TRP A 239 21.16 -22.40 -2.34
C TRP A 239 20.63 -21.64 -3.54
N GLU A 240 19.74 -20.67 -3.27
CA GLU A 240 19.19 -19.77 -4.24
C GLU A 240 19.36 -18.31 -3.79
N THR A 241 19.61 -17.44 -4.75
CA THR A 241 19.71 -15.99 -4.51
C THR A 241 18.80 -15.25 -5.49
N ALA A 242 18.19 -14.18 -5.05
CA ALA A 242 17.30 -13.35 -5.84
C ALA A 242 17.62 -11.88 -5.63
N PHE A 243 17.39 -11.10 -6.70
CA PHE A 243 17.46 -9.66 -6.67
C PHE A 243 16.22 -9.08 -7.34
N THR A 244 15.68 -8.00 -6.78
CA THR A 244 14.53 -7.29 -7.35
C THR A 244 14.74 -5.79 -7.25
N TYR A 245 14.37 -5.11 -8.33
CA TYR A 245 14.27 -3.66 -8.40
C TYR A 245 12.85 -3.26 -8.72
N ARG A 246 12.29 -2.33 -7.97
CA ARG A 246 10.95 -1.76 -8.20
C ARG A 246 11.06 -0.24 -8.29
N THR A 247 10.55 0.34 -9.37
CA THR A 247 10.50 1.80 -9.51
C THR A 247 9.54 2.42 -8.51
N LYS A 248 9.72 3.69 -8.18
CA LYS A 248 8.72 4.45 -7.43
C LYS A 248 7.39 4.53 -8.17
N SER A 249 6.33 4.69 -7.41
CA SER A 249 5.00 4.99 -7.92
C SER A 249 4.29 5.88 -6.92
N SER A 250 3.70 6.95 -7.39
CA SER A 250 2.85 7.83 -6.58
C SER A 250 1.53 8.02 -7.27
N ALA A 251 0.47 8.03 -6.49
CA ALA A 251 -0.87 8.37 -6.93
C ALA A 251 -1.33 9.58 -6.11
N SER A 252 -1.79 10.62 -6.79
CA SER A 252 -2.33 11.82 -6.16
C SER A 252 -3.69 12.14 -6.77
N THR A 253 -4.64 12.50 -5.94
CA THR A 253 -5.94 13.02 -6.39
C THR A 253 -5.95 14.53 -6.22
N THR A 254 -6.19 15.25 -7.30
CA THR A 254 -6.43 16.69 -7.24
C THR A 254 -7.91 16.94 -7.42
N VAL A 255 -8.51 17.65 -6.48
CA VAL A 255 -9.88 18.16 -6.58
C VAL A 255 -9.78 19.65 -6.84
N ASP A 256 -10.02 20.05 -8.08
CA ASP A 256 -10.14 21.44 -8.46
C ASP A 256 -11.61 21.87 -8.26
N SER A 257 -11.81 22.83 -7.37
CA SER A 257 -13.13 23.42 -7.12
C SER A 257 -13.13 24.88 -7.55
N ASN A 258 -14.00 25.26 -8.46
CA ASN A 258 -14.20 26.64 -8.85
C ASN A 258 -15.59 27.12 -8.37
N ILE A 259 -15.59 28.07 -7.44
CA ILE A 259 -16.79 28.59 -6.83
C ILE A 259 -17.03 30.03 -7.31
N ILE A 260 -18.12 30.27 -8.04
CA ILE A 260 -18.57 31.58 -8.44
C ILE A 260 -19.77 31.96 -7.59
N VAL A 261 -19.67 33.06 -6.84
CA VAL A 261 -20.76 33.62 -6.07
C VAL A 261 -21.16 34.92 -6.76
N THR A 262 -22.29 34.90 -7.48
CA THR A 262 -22.79 36.07 -8.22
C THR A 262 -22.91 37.28 -7.31
N GLN A 263 -22.38 38.45 -7.77
CA GLN A 263 -22.29 39.72 -7.06
C GLN A 263 -21.21 39.85 -5.99
N THR A 264 -20.59 38.76 -5.51
CA THR A 264 -19.54 38.82 -4.49
C THR A 264 -18.21 38.32 -5.01
N ILE A 265 -18.20 37.21 -5.74
CA ILE A 265 -17.03 36.59 -6.37
C ILE A 265 -17.40 36.37 -7.84
N PRO A 266 -17.11 37.34 -8.73
CA PRO A 266 -17.45 37.24 -10.16
C PRO A 266 -16.52 36.23 -10.87
N ASP A 267 -16.88 35.85 -12.09
CA ASP A 267 -16.04 35.10 -13.02
C ASP A 267 -14.65 35.76 -13.15
N PRO A 268 -13.52 35.07 -12.97
CA PRO A 268 -13.36 33.60 -13.00
C PRO A 268 -13.68 32.84 -11.70
N GLY A 269 -14.15 33.46 -10.64
CA GLY A 269 -14.51 32.77 -9.40
C GLY A 269 -13.38 32.64 -8.40
N LEU A 270 -13.62 31.91 -7.31
CA LEU A 270 -12.61 31.47 -6.36
C LEU A 270 -12.23 30.03 -6.71
N SER A 271 -11.02 29.84 -7.20
CA SER A 271 -10.47 28.51 -7.42
C SER A 271 -9.86 27.99 -6.13
N LEU A 272 -10.25 26.80 -5.76
CA LEU A 272 -9.66 26.03 -4.66
C LEU A 272 -9.22 24.69 -5.22
N ALA A 273 -7.91 24.46 -5.26
CA ALA A 273 -7.34 23.18 -5.60
C ALA A 273 -6.86 22.48 -4.32
N VAL A 274 -7.30 21.26 -4.12
CA VAL A 274 -6.84 20.39 -3.03
C VAL A 274 -6.21 19.16 -3.66
N THR A 275 -4.91 18.97 -3.47
CA THR A 275 -4.20 17.79 -3.91
C THR A 275 -3.93 16.89 -2.72
N THR A 276 -4.33 15.63 -2.83
CA THR A 276 -4.03 14.59 -1.84
C THR A 276 -3.09 13.57 -2.48
N ILE A 277 -2.06 13.15 -1.76
CA ILE A 277 -1.25 12.01 -2.16
C ILE A 277 -1.96 10.76 -1.63
N ASP A 278 -2.63 10.02 -2.52
CA ASP A 278 -3.42 8.86 -2.13
C ASP A 278 -2.56 7.64 -1.84
N SER A 279 -1.48 7.47 -2.57
CA SER A 279 -0.48 6.44 -2.31
C SER A 279 0.88 6.87 -2.79
N PHE A 280 1.88 6.55 -2.00
CA PHE A 280 3.28 6.63 -2.38
C PHE A 280 3.92 5.27 -2.12
N GLN A 281 4.57 4.73 -3.13
CA GLN A 281 5.40 3.54 -3.01
C GLN A 281 6.82 3.93 -3.45
N PRO A 282 7.80 3.87 -2.55
CA PRO A 282 9.17 4.28 -2.84
C PRO A 282 9.82 3.37 -3.89
N GLU A 283 10.88 3.87 -4.49
CA GLU A 283 11.83 3.04 -5.20
C GLU A 283 12.41 2.01 -4.24
N THR A 284 12.54 0.76 -4.70
CA THR A 284 12.89 -0.35 -3.82
C THR A 284 13.93 -1.25 -4.45
N PHE A 285 14.95 -1.60 -3.68
CA PHE A 285 15.93 -2.63 -4.00
C PHE A 285 15.84 -3.76 -2.97
N ALA A 286 15.73 -4.99 -3.42
CA ALA A 286 15.69 -6.13 -2.53
C ALA A 286 16.67 -7.21 -2.98
N ILE A 287 17.36 -7.79 -2.01
CA ILE A 287 18.21 -8.98 -2.19
C ILE A 287 17.78 -10.03 -1.17
N GLY A 288 17.70 -11.28 -1.62
CA GLY A 288 17.36 -12.39 -0.75
C GLY A 288 18.17 -13.62 -1.06
N THR A 289 18.29 -14.50 -0.08
CA THR A 289 18.85 -15.82 -0.22
C THR A 289 18.03 -16.83 0.55
N GLN A 290 17.92 -18.05 0.00
CA GLN A 290 17.30 -19.18 0.70
C GLN A 290 18.11 -20.46 0.49
N TYR A 291 17.94 -21.36 1.43
CA TYR A 291 18.37 -22.75 1.29
C TYR A 291 17.14 -23.66 1.24
N VAL A 292 17.10 -24.53 0.24
CA VAL A 292 16.03 -25.49 0.02
C VAL A 292 16.57 -26.89 0.33
N GLY A 293 16.06 -27.48 1.40
CA GLY A 293 16.34 -28.85 1.83
C GLY A 293 15.24 -29.82 1.40
N ASP A 294 15.31 -31.05 1.87
CA ASP A 294 14.29 -32.08 1.65
C ASP A 294 13.07 -31.83 2.54
N GLY A 295 12.02 -31.28 1.95
CA GLY A 295 10.77 -30.94 2.63
C GLY A 295 10.82 -29.69 3.51
N TRP A 296 11.84 -28.84 3.41
CA TRP A 296 11.90 -27.57 4.11
C TRP A 296 12.71 -26.52 3.34
N ARG A 297 12.46 -25.27 3.63
CA ARG A 297 13.29 -24.16 3.17
C ARG A 297 13.38 -23.09 4.23
N VAL A 298 14.51 -22.42 4.30
CA VAL A 298 14.75 -21.29 5.16
C VAL A 298 15.46 -20.21 4.35
N GLY A 299 15.10 -18.96 4.58
CA GLY A 299 15.70 -17.85 3.84
C GLY A 299 15.40 -16.52 4.48
N GLY A 300 16.05 -15.51 3.94
CA GLY A 300 15.85 -14.14 4.36
C GLY A 300 16.10 -13.17 3.22
N SER A 301 15.67 -11.95 3.44
CA SER A 301 15.85 -10.84 2.49
C SER A 301 16.14 -9.56 3.23
N ILE A 302 16.79 -8.65 2.55
CA ILE A 302 16.94 -7.25 2.94
C ILE A 302 16.35 -6.41 1.81
N GLU A 303 15.45 -5.51 2.17
CA GLU A 303 14.81 -4.59 1.26
C GLU A 303 15.17 -3.16 1.67
N GLN A 304 15.70 -2.38 0.76
CA GLN A 304 15.92 -0.95 0.89
C GLN A 304 14.76 -0.22 0.21
N GLN A 305 14.18 0.74 0.90
CA GLN A 305 13.12 1.62 0.39
C GLN A 305 13.58 3.07 0.47
N ASN A 306 13.56 3.78 -0.66
CA ASN A 306 14.02 5.17 -0.81
C ASN A 306 12.86 6.14 -0.52
N TRP A 307 12.55 6.35 0.75
CA TRP A 307 11.47 7.24 1.20
C TRP A 307 11.82 8.71 1.15
N SER A 308 13.11 9.07 1.14
CA SER A 308 13.57 10.46 1.02
C SER A 308 13.02 11.15 -0.24
N GLU A 309 12.68 10.40 -1.28
CA GLU A 309 12.04 10.94 -2.49
C GLU A 309 10.64 11.52 -2.24
N LEU A 310 9.97 11.14 -1.15
CA LEU A 310 8.68 11.71 -0.77
C LEU A 310 8.80 13.18 -0.35
N GLU A 311 9.96 13.58 0.23
CA GLU A 311 10.22 14.98 0.58
C GLU A 311 10.16 15.90 -0.65
N ASP A 312 10.65 15.42 -1.80
CA ASP A 312 10.67 16.20 -3.04
C ASP A 312 9.26 16.44 -3.58
N ILE A 313 8.35 15.49 -3.38
CA ILE A 313 6.94 15.62 -3.79
C ILE A 313 6.28 16.71 -2.94
N PHE A 314 6.44 16.67 -1.62
CA PHE A 314 5.93 17.71 -0.73
C PHE A 314 6.53 19.09 -1.03
N ALA A 315 7.81 19.15 -1.34
CA ALA A 315 8.49 20.41 -1.65
C ALA A 315 8.03 20.99 -3.00
N SER A 316 7.73 20.16 -4.00
CA SER A 316 7.33 20.61 -5.33
C SER A 316 5.91 21.17 -5.37
N ASP A 317 5.01 20.62 -4.58
CA ASP A 317 3.61 21.03 -4.54
C ASP A 317 3.40 22.30 -3.69
N THR A 318 4.23 22.50 -2.66
CA THR A 318 4.15 23.69 -1.78
C THR A 318 4.79 24.94 -2.37
N ILE A 319 5.68 24.83 -3.37
CA ILE A 319 6.54 25.94 -3.83
C ILE A 319 5.98 26.70 -5.02
N LYS A 320 4.91 26.22 -5.69
CA LYS A 320 4.51 26.89 -6.95
C LYS A 320 3.91 28.29 -6.79
N ASP A 321 3.39 28.67 -5.61
CA ASP A 321 2.72 29.98 -5.46
C ASP A 321 2.81 30.68 -4.09
N GLN A 322 3.53 30.18 -3.07
CA GLN A 322 3.62 30.89 -1.78
C GLN A 322 5.01 31.03 -1.22
N GLY A 323 5.30 32.23 -0.71
CA GLY A 323 6.59 32.59 -0.13
C GLY A 323 7.04 31.58 0.93
N SER A 324 8.32 31.28 0.86
CA SER A 324 9.11 30.38 1.71
C SER A 324 8.44 29.91 3.01
N VAL A 325 7.98 28.65 3.02
CA VAL A 325 7.72 27.92 4.28
C VAL A 325 9.02 27.94 5.10
N ALA A 326 8.91 28.34 6.37
CA ALA A 326 10.08 28.41 7.25
C ALA A 326 10.79 27.04 7.26
N PRO A 327 12.12 26.98 7.16
CA PRO A 327 12.86 25.72 7.02
C PRO A 327 12.68 24.70 8.15
N GLY A 328 12.02 25.07 9.25
CA GLY A 328 11.76 24.22 10.42
C GLY A 328 10.48 23.38 10.38
N ASN A 329 9.58 23.61 9.41
CA ASN A 329 8.26 22.98 9.36
C ASN A 329 8.10 21.93 8.24
N ARG A 330 9.20 21.47 7.64
CA ARG A 330 9.12 20.45 6.59
C ARG A 330 9.12 19.06 7.19
N ILE A 331 8.17 18.22 6.76
CA ILE A 331 8.19 16.79 7.04
C ILE A 331 9.40 16.17 6.33
N ARG A 332 10.15 15.35 7.06
CA ARG A 332 11.36 14.69 6.57
C ARG A 332 11.23 13.18 6.67
N PHE A 333 11.75 12.51 5.66
CA PHE A 333 11.77 11.07 5.56
C PHE A 333 13.19 10.55 5.37
N ASP A 334 13.52 9.43 6.00
CA ASP A 334 14.77 8.70 5.80
C ASP A 334 14.51 7.44 4.95
N ASP A 335 15.51 7.03 4.19
CA ASP A 335 15.52 5.73 3.53
C ASP A 335 15.68 4.64 4.57
N ILE A 336 14.93 3.54 4.41
CA ILE A 336 14.88 2.47 5.39
C ILE A 336 15.38 1.15 4.84
N LEU A 337 15.88 0.29 5.74
CA LEU A 337 16.25 -1.09 5.48
C LEU A 337 15.32 -2.02 6.25
N ILE A 338 14.76 -3.02 5.56
CA ILE A 338 13.82 -3.97 6.13
C ILE A 338 14.42 -5.38 6.05
N PRO A 339 15.05 -5.87 7.12
CA PRO A 339 15.51 -7.26 7.22
C PRO A 339 14.32 -8.19 7.48
N ARG A 340 14.32 -9.35 6.81
CA ARG A 340 13.30 -10.39 6.95
C ARG A 340 13.95 -11.76 7.03
N LEU A 341 13.41 -12.64 7.87
CA LEU A 341 13.84 -14.02 8.02
C LEU A 341 12.63 -14.94 8.15
N GLY A 342 12.65 -16.10 7.51
CA GLY A 342 11.55 -17.05 7.64
C GLY A 342 11.86 -18.41 7.04
N GLY A 343 10.88 -19.31 7.18
CA GLY A 343 11.01 -20.68 6.70
C GLY A 343 9.66 -21.33 6.44
N GLU A 344 9.71 -22.43 5.72
CA GLU A 344 8.59 -23.30 5.42
C GLU A 344 9.00 -24.76 5.65
N TYR A 345 8.10 -25.55 6.20
CA TYR A 345 8.30 -26.96 6.45
C TYR A 345 7.10 -27.78 5.94
N GLN A 346 7.38 -28.77 5.12
CA GLN A 346 6.41 -29.71 4.57
C GLN A 346 6.13 -30.81 5.61
N LEU A 347 4.99 -30.74 6.29
CA LEU A 347 4.61 -31.74 7.30
C LEU A 347 4.34 -33.12 6.67
N ASN A 348 3.75 -33.11 5.48
CA ASN A 348 3.48 -34.30 4.67
C ASN A 348 3.13 -33.85 3.23
N LYS A 349 2.76 -34.80 2.37
CA LYS A 349 2.44 -34.52 0.95
C LYS A 349 1.34 -33.45 0.76
N ASN A 350 0.47 -33.27 1.74
CA ASN A 350 -0.70 -32.42 1.64
C ASN A 350 -0.55 -31.12 2.42
N PHE A 351 0.23 -31.09 3.49
CA PHE A 351 0.29 -29.97 4.43
C PHE A 351 1.69 -29.37 4.56
N ALA A 352 1.77 -28.06 4.48
CA ALA A 352 2.95 -27.29 4.79
C ALA A 352 2.63 -26.19 5.81
N VAL A 353 3.59 -25.89 6.68
CA VAL A 353 3.53 -24.77 7.62
C VAL A 353 4.67 -23.81 7.37
N ARG A 354 4.46 -22.54 7.67
CA ARG A 354 5.47 -21.50 7.48
C ARG A 354 5.41 -20.46 8.55
N GLY A 355 6.52 -19.76 8.71
CA GLY A 355 6.60 -18.63 9.61
C GLY A 355 7.72 -17.68 9.19
N GLY A 356 7.64 -16.45 9.66
CA GLY A 356 8.66 -15.45 9.39
C GLY A 356 8.54 -14.26 10.30
N VAL A 357 9.61 -13.49 10.34
CA VAL A 357 9.71 -12.24 11.11
C VAL A 357 10.35 -11.16 10.25
N ALA A 358 9.96 -9.93 10.48
CA ALA A 358 10.57 -8.76 9.88
C ALA A 358 10.65 -7.62 10.89
N TYR A 359 11.61 -6.73 10.69
CA TYR A 359 11.69 -5.45 11.38
C TYR A 359 11.69 -4.34 10.35
N GLU A 360 10.77 -3.39 10.50
CA GLU A 360 10.61 -2.27 9.59
C GLU A 360 10.72 -0.98 10.38
N GLU A 361 11.77 -0.20 10.10
CA GLU A 361 11.94 1.12 10.68
C GLU A 361 10.92 2.10 10.10
N SER A 362 10.54 3.08 10.88
CA SER A 362 9.71 4.17 10.39
C SER A 362 10.51 5.07 9.47
N PRO A 363 10.04 5.32 8.24
CA PRO A 363 10.68 6.31 7.38
C PRO A 363 10.50 7.75 7.87
N LEU A 364 9.52 8.03 8.74
CA LEU A 364 9.24 9.37 9.22
C LEU A 364 10.32 9.84 10.20
N LYS A 365 11.07 10.88 9.85
CA LYS A 365 12.09 11.49 10.71
C LYS A 365 11.54 12.58 11.61
N THR A 366 10.56 13.32 11.14
CA THR A 366 9.99 14.47 11.85
C THR A 366 9.09 13.98 12.99
N THR A 367 9.47 14.31 14.22
CA THR A 367 8.67 14.01 15.42
C THR A 367 8.02 15.25 16.02
N ARG A 368 8.51 16.45 15.68
CA ARG A 368 7.92 17.70 16.09
C ARG A 368 7.23 18.37 14.93
N ASN A 369 5.99 18.77 15.16
CA ASN A 369 5.11 19.32 14.13
C ASN A 369 5.00 18.41 12.88
N PRO A 370 4.82 17.08 13.07
CA PRO A 370 4.44 16.26 11.94
C PRO A 370 3.09 16.74 11.43
N GLU A 371 2.84 16.58 10.15
CA GLU A 371 1.46 16.69 9.67
C GLU A 371 0.60 15.71 10.46
N LEU A 372 -0.53 16.18 11.02
CA LEU A 372 -1.44 15.37 11.84
C LEU A 372 -1.95 14.10 11.14
N ASN A 373 -1.78 14.03 9.82
CA ASN A 373 -2.23 12.93 8.99
C ASN A 373 -1.20 11.83 8.80
N TYR A 374 0.04 12.04 9.22
CA TYR A 374 1.11 11.08 9.02
C TYR A 374 1.92 10.90 10.30
N LEU A 375 1.44 10.00 11.14
CA LEU A 375 2.24 9.46 12.25
C LEU A 375 2.74 8.08 11.82
N ASP A 376 3.99 7.76 12.10
CA ASP A 376 4.56 6.46 11.77
C ASP A 376 5.58 6.02 12.82
N THR A 377 5.65 4.73 13.06
CA THR A 377 6.50 4.12 14.09
C THR A 377 7.16 2.86 13.56
N ASP A 378 8.27 2.46 14.17
CA ASP A 378 8.91 1.19 13.87
C ASP A 378 7.97 0.01 14.11
N LYS A 379 8.10 -1.05 13.31
CA LYS A 379 7.22 -2.21 13.36
C LYS A 379 8.02 -3.50 13.50
N ILE A 380 7.55 -4.36 14.41
CA ILE A 380 7.96 -5.77 14.47
C ILE A 380 6.82 -6.58 13.85
N ILE A 381 7.15 -7.40 12.87
CA ILE A 381 6.18 -8.15 12.07
C ILE A 381 6.45 -9.63 12.27
N VAL A 382 5.42 -10.40 12.62
CA VAL A 382 5.49 -11.86 12.79
C VAL A 382 4.40 -12.50 11.93
N GLY A 383 4.78 -13.42 11.06
CA GLY A 383 3.87 -14.15 10.18
C GLY A 383 3.82 -15.64 10.51
N LEU A 384 2.64 -16.24 10.37
CA LEU A 384 2.38 -17.67 10.43
C LEU A 384 1.44 -18.09 9.29
N GLY A 385 1.66 -19.26 8.70
CA GLY A 385 0.82 -19.71 7.61
C GLY A 385 0.75 -21.24 7.49
N ILE A 386 -0.32 -21.70 6.86
CA ILE A 386 -0.54 -23.11 6.55
C ILE A 386 -1.04 -23.25 5.12
N SER A 387 -0.63 -24.32 4.46
CA SER A 387 -1.14 -24.73 3.15
C SER A 387 -1.67 -26.15 3.22
N ALA A 388 -2.77 -26.38 2.49
CA ALA A 388 -3.31 -27.73 2.25
C ALA A 388 -3.44 -27.96 0.73
N THR A 389 -2.80 -29.00 0.22
CA THR A 389 -2.85 -29.36 -1.21
C THR A 389 -3.58 -30.69 -1.37
N TYR A 390 -4.54 -30.73 -2.27
CA TYR A 390 -5.35 -31.92 -2.60
C TYR A 390 -5.15 -32.26 -4.09
N ASP A 391 -4.41 -33.32 -4.37
CA ASP A 391 -4.07 -33.75 -5.74
C ASP A 391 -5.29 -34.24 -6.52
N ARG A 392 -6.30 -34.78 -5.82
CA ARG A 392 -7.52 -35.30 -6.44
C ARG A 392 -8.74 -34.90 -5.65
N THR A 393 -9.62 -34.16 -6.26
CA THR A 393 -10.96 -33.87 -5.72
C THR A 393 -12.01 -34.57 -6.59
N ARG A 394 -13.22 -34.80 -6.06
CA ARG A 394 -14.30 -35.39 -6.86
C ARG A 394 -14.82 -34.46 -7.96
N LEU A 395 -14.61 -33.17 -7.83
CA LEU A 395 -15.17 -32.14 -8.70
C LEU A 395 -14.18 -31.56 -9.69
N LEU A 396 -12.89 -31.56 -9.35
CA LEU A 396 -11.85 -30.89 -10.15
C LEU A 396 -10.82 -31.91 -10.61
N ALA A 397 -10.42 -31.78 -11.88
CA ALA A 397 -9.42 -32.65 -12.51
C ALA A 397 -7.98 -32.30 -12.10
N TYR A 398 -7.77 -31.12 -11.57
CA TYR A 398 -6.45 -30.58 -11.23
C TYR A 398 -6.28 -30.43 -9.73
N PRO A 399 -5.04 -30.44 -9.22
CA PRO A 399 -4.74 -30.18 -7.82
C PRO A 399 -5.27 -28.81 -7.36
N VAL A 400 -5.82 -28.82 -6.15
CA VAL A 400 -6.31 -27.61 -5.47
C VAL A 400 -5.46 -27.37 -4.24
N ARG A 401 -4.97 -26.14 -4.08
CA ARG A 401 -4.25 -25.68 -2.91
C ARG A 401 -5.06 -24.62 -2.19
N LEU A 402 -5.17 -24.77 -0.89
CA LEU A 402 -5.75 -23.80 0.03
C LEU A 402 -4.63 -23.24 0.89
N ASP A 403 -4.55 -21.94 0.98
CA ASP A 403 -3.57 -21.24 1.83
C ASP A 403 -4.29 -20.34 2.82
N LEU A 404 -3.79 -20.33 4.06
CA LEU A 404 -4.14 -19.38 5.10
C LEU A 404 -2.87 -18.74 5.64
N GLY A 405 -2.88 -17.42 5.79
CA GLY A 405 -1.83 -16.63 6.40
C GLY A 405 -2.38 -15.73 7.50
N TYR A 406 -1.63 -15.63 8.57
CA TYR A 406 -1.86 -14.67 9.64
C TYR A 406 -0.58 -13.88 9.87
N GLN A 407 -0.71 -12.58 10.09
CA GLN A 407 0.40 -11.70 10.42
C GLN A 407 -0.02 -10.78 11.57
N TYR A 408 0.88 -10.64 12.51
CA TYR A 408 0.79 -9.69 13.60
C TYR A 408 1.88 -8.63 13.41
N GLN A 409 1.49 -7.37 13.47
CA GLN A 409 2.42 -6.24 13.44
C GLN A 409 2.29 -5.48 14.76
N GLN A 410 3.39 -5.31 15.46
CA GLN A 410 3.48 -4.48 16.64
C GLN A 410 4.15 -3.16 16.28
N LEU A 411 3.40 -2.07 16.40
CA LEU A 411 3.90 -0.72 16.21
C LEU A 411 4.54 -0.26 17.52
N GLN A 412 5.82 0.11 17.45
CA GLN A 412 6.59 0.56 18.59
C GLN A 412 6.08 1.92 19.09
N LYS A 413 6.14 2.11 20.38
CA LYS A 413 5.79 3.39 21.00
C LYS A 413 6.73 4.51 20.53
N ARG A 414 6.14 5.62 20.03
CA ARG A 414 6.89 6.81 19.59
C ARG A 414 6.18 8.08 20.05
N ASP A 415 6.97 9.04 20.53
CA ASP A 415 6.46 10.32 21.00
C ASP A 415 6.57 11.38 19.90
N PHE A 416 5.53 12.22 19.78
CA PHE A 416 5.42 13.32 18.83
C PHE A 416 4.99 14.58 19.57
N THR A 417 5.47 15.74 19.12
CA THR A 417 5.02 17.04 19.60
C THR A 417 4.20 17.72 18.49
N LEU A 418 2.90 17.84 18.67
CA LEU A 418 2.00 18.53 17.76
C LEU A 418 1.99 20.02 18.10
N VAL A 419 2.02 20.87 17.09
CA VAL A 419 1.97 22.33 17.25
C VAL A 419 0.72 22.85 16.56
N ASP A 420 -0.16 23.54 17.31
CA ASP A 420 -1.37 24.15 16.77
C ASP A 420 -1.07 25.50 16.09
N PHE A 421 -2.11 26.13 15.50
CA PHE A 421 -2.01 27.43 14.83
C PHE A 421 -1.56 28.59 15.74
N ASP A 422 -1.85 28.48 17.01
CA ASP A 422 -1.49 29.47 18.01
C ASP A 422 -0.07 29.24 18.58
N GLY A 423 0.60 28.18 18.11
CA GLY A 423 1.94 27.79 18.55
C GLY A 423 1.96 27.01 19.86
N ASN A 424 0.80 26.51 20.35
CA ASN A 424 0.78 25.66 21.53
C ASN A 424 1.25 24.26 21.18
N GLU A 425 2.10 23.72 22.04
CA GLU A 425 2.65 22.37 21.88
C GLU A 425 1.82 21.34 22.65
N THR A 426 1.55 20.21 22.00
CA THR A 426 0.88 19.07 22.61
C THR A 426 1.69 17.80 22.34
N ASP A 427 2.17 17.18 23.41
CA ASP A 427 2.86 15.91 23.31
C ASP A 427 1.84 14.77 23.13
N VAL A 428 2.07 13.92 22.14
CA VAL A 428 1.24 12.76 21.81
C VAL A 428 2.14 11.55 21.71
N THR A 429 1.69 10.44 22.24
CA THR A 429 2.35 9.16 22.06
C THR A 429 1.52 8.29 21.13
N ALA A 430 2.12 7.77 20.07
CA ALA A 430 1.49 6.85 19.15
C ALA A 430 2.07 5.43 19.30
N ASP A 431 1.20 4.43 19.31
CA ASP A 431 1.52 3.01 19.26
C ASP A 431 0.35 2.23 18.63
N GLY A 432 0.47 0.94 18.47
CA GLY A 432 -0.65 0.11 18.01
C GLY A 432 -0.27 -1.30 17.63
N ASP A 433 -1.30 -2.00 17.20
CA ASP A 433 -1.21 -3.37 16.74
C ASP A 433 -2.02 -3.55 15.46
N VAL A 434 -1.56 -4.42 14.56
CA VAL A 434 -2.29 -4.78 13.35
C VAL A 434 -2.37 -6.29 13.23
N HIS A 435 -3.57 -6.79 12.99
CA HIS A 435 -3.86 -8.20 12.75
C HIS A 435 -4.27 -8.40 11.29
N VAL A 436 -3.50 -9.16 10.53
CA VAL A 436 -3.77 -9.44 9.12
C VAL A 436 -4.12 -10.91 8.96
N VAL A 437 -5.24 -11.20 8.33
CA VAL A 437 -5.67 -12.55 7.95
C VAL A 437 -5.82 -12.60 6.43
N SER A 438 -5.25 -13.60 5.80
CA SER A 438 -5.38 -13.80 4.36
C SER A 438 -5.68 -15.24 4.03
N GLY A 439 -6.53 -15.46 3.04
CA GLY A 439 -6.91 -16.77 2.52
C GLY A 439 -6.89 -16.81 1.01
N SER A 440 -6.50 -17.96 0.44
CA SER A 440 -6.57 -18.15 -1.02
C SER A 440 -6.91 -19.58 -1.39
N ILE A 441 -7.48 -19.71 -2.59
CA ILE A 441 -7.67 -20.95 -3.30
C ILE A 441 -6.91 -20.88 -4.63
N THR A 442 -6.10 -21.90 -4.91
CA THR A 442 -5.29 -21.99 -6.13
C THR A 442 -5.54 -23.32 -6.81
N LEU A 443 -5.89 -23.27 -8.08
CA LEU A 443 -6.00 -24.42 -8.96
C LEU A 443 -4.72 -24.50 -9.79
N LYS A 444 -3.97 -25.62 -9.73
CA LYS A 444 -2.73 -25.84 -10.51
C LYS A 444 -3.02 -26.80 -11.68
N PHE A 445 -2.71 -26.40 -12.93
CA PHE A 445 -2.97 -27.15 -14.16
C PHE A 445 -1.77 -27.23 -15.08
#